data_51cac16863bc1ebbfc1e1ce165aebe8b
#
_entry.id   51cac16863bc1ebbfc1e1ce165aebe8b
#
_cell.length_a   1.000
_cell.length_b   1.000
_cell.length_c   1.000
_cell.angle_alpha   90.00
_cell.angle_beta   90.00
_cell.angle_gamma   90.00
#
_symmetry.space_group_name_H-M   'P 1'
#
loop_
_entity.id
_entity.type
_entity.pdbx_description
1 polymer ?
#
loop_
_entity_poly.entity_id
_entity_poly.type
_entity_poly.pdbx_seq_one_letter_code
_entity_poly.pdbx_strand_id
1 'polypeptide(L)'
;MVYAAVAGAARGCGHVCAPSLWQKVIARCAQLRPDLDSYDRNRKALYESLTAMGYEMAKPDGAFYLFIKAPGGDANAFSEKAKKKDLLLVPGDGFGCPGYFRICYCVSYEMIQKSLPVFKALIEE
;
A
#
# COMPACT_ATOMS: atom_id res chain seq x y z
N MET A 1 6.67 18.51 18.37
CA MET A 1 6.22 18.96 19.70
C MET A 1 4.74 18.66 19.94
N VAL A 2 3.79 19.05 19.07
CA VAL A 2 2.34 18.82 19.25
C VAL A 2 1.97 17.34 19.41
N TYR A 3 2.50 16.45 18.56
CA TYR A 3 2.23 15.00 18.61
C TYR A 3 2.57 14.40 19.98
N ALA A 4 3.74 14.71 20.53
CA ALA A 4 4.16 14.19 21.83
C ALA A 4 3.26 14.67 22.99
N ALA A 5 2.81 15.92 22.93
CA ALA A 5 1.88 16.49 23.90
C ALA A 5 0.51 15.81 23.84
N VAL A 6 -0.04 15.62 22.62
CA VAL A 6 -1.34 14.92 22.42
C VAL A 6 -1.24 13.46 22.88
N ALA A 7 -0.18 12.74 22.52
CA ALA A 7 0.03 11.36 22.94
C ALA A 7 0.21 11.25 24.47
N GLY A 8 0.88 12.24 25.11
CA GLY A 8 1.01 12.32 26.56
C GLY A 8 -0.33 12.56 27.26
N ALA A 9 -1.12 13.50 26.74
CA ALA A 9 -2.46 13.79 27.26
C ALA A 9 -3.39 12.57 27.12
N ALA A 10 -3.39 11.90 25.97
CA ALA A 10 -4.16 10.67 25.75
C ALA A 10 -3.82 9.58 26.77
N ARG A 11 -2.53 9.38 27.06
CA ARG A 11 -2.09 8.43 28.09
C ARG A 11 -2.57 8.84 29.48
N GLY A 12 -2.48 10.12 29.83
CA GLY A 12 -2.99 10.66 31.08
C GLY A 12 -4.50 10.46 31.25
N CYS A 13 -5.26 10.45 30.15
CA CYS A 13 -6.69 10.14 30.13
C CYS A 13 -7.01 8.63 30.06
N GLY A 14 -6.02 7.74 30.20
CA GLY A 14 -6.23 6.31 30.21
C GLY A 14 -6.27 5.64 28.83
N HIS A 15 -6.03 6.36 27.74
CA HIS A 15 -5.94 5.82 26.37
C HIS A 15 -4.56 5.20 26.13
N VAL A 16 -4.22 4.15 26.86
CA VAL A 16 -2.90 3.51 26.81
C VAL A 16 -2.93 2.17 26.07
N CYS A 17 -4.07 1.48 26.13
CA CYS A 17 -4.25 0.15 25.58
C CYS A 17 -5.47 0.09 24.66
N ALA A 18 -5.52 -0.97 23.84
CA ALA A 18 -6.71 -1.27 23.05
C ALA A 18 -7.94 -1.43 23.98
N PRO A 19 -9.14 -1.01 23.55
CA PRO A 19 -10.36 -1.16 24.34
C PRO A 19 -10.58 -2.61 24.78
N SER A 20 -11.02 -2.82 26.01
CA SER A 20 -11.16 -4.16 26.63
C SER A 20 -12.06 -5.10 25.83
N LEU A 21 -13.08 -4.57 25.14
CA LEU A 21 -13.93 -5.35 24.27
C LEU A 21 -13.13 -6.01 23.13
N TRP A 22 -12.30 -5.24 22.44
CA TRP A 22 -11.46 -5.76 21.37
C TRP A 22 -10.42 -6.74 21.85
N GLN A 23 -9.84 -6.54 23.03
CA GLN A 23 -8.93 -7.51 23.63
C GLN A 23 -9.61 -8.87 23.84
N LYS A 24 -10.87 -8.87 24.34
CA LYS A 24 -11.65 -10.10 24.52
C LYS A 24 -12.04 -10.75 23.19
N VAL A 25 -12.39 -9.95 22.18
CA VAL A 25 -12.69 -10.46 20.82
C VAL A 25 -11.45 -11.10 20.22
N ILE A 26 -10.30 -10.43 20.24
CA ILE A 26 -9.05 -10.95 19.68
C ILE A 26 -8.63 -12.25 20.38
N ALA A 27 -8.74 -12.33 21.71
CA ALA A 27 -8.43 -13.54 22.45
C ALA A 27 -9.26 -14.76 22.00
N ARG A 28 -10.51 -14.54 21.55
CA ARG A 28 -11.38 -15.60 21.00
C ARG A 28 -11.16 -15.85 19.50
N CYS A 29 -10.63 -14.87 18.78
CA CYS A 29 -10.40 -14.91 17.35
C CYS A 29 -8.95 -15.21 16.95
N ALA A 30 -8.08 -15.54 17.91
CA ALA A 30 -6.66 -15.81 17.67
C ALA A 30 -6.39 -16.97 16.68
N GLN A 31 -7.38 -17.84 16.47
CA GLN A 31 -7.34 -18.95 15.51
C GLN A 31 -7.66 -18.52 14.08
N LEU A 32 -8.28 -17.36 13.89
CA LEU A 32 -8.67 -16.87 12.58
C LEU A 32 -7.42 -16.46 11.80
N ARG A 33 -7.33 -16.96 10.58
CA ARG A 33 -6.25 -16.61 9.65
C ARG A 33 -6.77 -15.63 8.61
N PRO A 34 -5.96 -14.66 8.17
CA PRO A 34 -6.30 -13.84 7.01
C PRO A 34 -6.40 -14.70 5.76
N ASP A 35 -7.16 -14.24 4.78
CA ASP A 35 -7.27 -14.88 3.46
C ASP A 35 -5.98 -14.63 2.65
N LEU A 36 -4.98 -15.46 2.90
CA LEU A 36 -3.66 -15.37 2.26
C LEU A 36 -3.74 -15.67 0.76
N ASP A 37 -4.68 -16.50 0.33
CA ASP A 37 -4.84 -16.87 -1.09
C ASP A 37 -5.31 -15.67 -1.91
N SER A 38 -6.23 -14.88 -1.37
CA SER A 38 -6.66 -13.62 -2.00
C SER A 38 -5.51 -12.62 -2.10
N TYR A 39 -4.69 -12.48 -1.06
CA TYR A 39 -3.52 -11.61 -1.11
C TYR A 39 -2.48 -12.10 -2.13
N ASP A 40 -2.21 -13.38 -2.18
CA ASP A 40 -1.23 -13.94 -3.13
C ASP A 40 -1.71 -13.80 -4.58
N ARG A 41 -2.99 -14.04 -4.84
CA ARG A 41 -3.61 -13.79 -6.14
C ARG A 41 -3.44 -12.33 -6.57
N ASN A 42 -3.74 -11.39 -5.68
CA ASN A 42 -3.63 -9.95 -5.93
C ASN A 42 -2.18 -9.55 -6.20
N ARG A 43 -1.25 -10.06 -5.38
CA ARG A 43 0.19 -9.85 -5.52
C ARG A 43 0.68 -10.31 -6.89
N LYS A 44 0.34 -11.54 -7.29
CA LYS A 44 0.72 -12.10 -8.59
C LYS A 44 0.14 -11.27 -9.74
N ALA A 45 -1.14 -10.97 -9.69
CA ALA A 45 -1.81 -10.20 -10.75
C ALA A 45 -1.16 -8.82 -10.97
N LEU A 46 -0.86 -8.08 -9.89
CA LEU A 46 -0.18 -6.79 -10.01
C LEU A 46 1.27 -6.95 -10.46
N TYR A 47 2.04 -7.80 -9.81
CA TYR A 47 3.46 -7.98 -10.11
C TYR A 47 3.68 -8.41 -11.56
N GLU A 48 2.99 -9.45 -12.01
CA GLU A 48 3.15 -9.99 -13.36
C GLU A 48 2.68 -8.99 -14.42
N SER A 49 1.54 -8.34 -14.22
CA SER A 49 1.01 -7.36 -15.18
C SER A 49 1.90 -6.13 -15.29
N LEU A 50 2.32 -5.55 -14.16
CA LEU A 50 3.16 -4.34 -14.19
C LEU A 50 4.56 -4.65 -14.74
N THR A 51 5.13 -5.80 -14.42
CA THR A 51 6.42 -6.24 -14.99
C THR A 51 6.30 -6.43 -16.50
N ALA A 52 5.21 -7.02 -16.99
CA ALA A 52 4.95 -7.18 -18.42
C ALA A 52 4.77 -5.85 -19.16
N MET A 53 4.30 -4.81 -18.46
CA MET A 53 4.20 -3.44 -18.98
C MET A 53 5.55 -2.69 -18.96
N GLY A 54 6.61 -3.26 -18.36
CA GLY A 54 7.94 -2.64 -18.29
C GLY A 54 8.23 -1.87 -17.00
N TYR A 55 7.38 -1.95 -15.97
CA TYR A 55 7.69 -1.38 -14.66
C TYR A 55 8.80 -2.19 -13.96
N GLU A 56 9.78 -1.47 -13.40
CA GLU A 56 10.87 -2.07 -12.63
C GLU A 56 10.51 -2.13 -11.15
N MET A 57 10.59 -3.31 -10.55
CA MET A 57 10.36 -3.52 -9.13
C MET A 57 11.00 -4.81 -8.62
N ALA A 58 11.32 -4.86 -7.34
CA ALA A 58 11.72 -6.10 -6.69
C ALA A 58 10.50 -7.04 -6.57
N LYS A 59 10.72 -8.35 -6.73
CA LYS A 59 9.67 -9.34 -6.46
C LYS A 59 9.30 -9.29 -4.97
N PRO A 60 8.03 -9.09 -4.64
CA PRO A 60 7.60 -9.05 -3.25
C PRO A 60 7.48 -10.47 -2.68
N ASP A 61 8.24 -10.77 -1.63
CA ASP A 61 8.20 -12.07 -0.93
C ASP A 61 7.35 -12.04 0.35
N GLY A 62 6.81 -10.89 0.70
CA GLY A 62 5.93 -10.73 1.85
C GLY A 62 5.37 -9.32 1.99
N ALA A 63 4.43 -9.14 2.93
CA ALA A 63 3.65 -7.93 3.19
C ALA A 63 2.92 -7.39 1.95
N PHE A 64 1.95 -6.53 2.12
CA PHE A 64 0.99 -6.19 1.05
C PHE A 64 1.35 -4.92 0.27
N TYR A 65 2.65 -4.64 0.11
CA TYR A 65 3.13 -3.48 -0.64
C TYR A 65 4.07 -3.88 -1.76
N LEU A 66 3.98 -3.15 -2.87
CA LEU A 66 4.96 -3.11 -3.93
C LEU A 66 5.66 -1.75 -3.91
N PHE A 67 6.98 -1.75 -4.05
CA PHE A 67 7.78 -0.57 -4.36
C PHE A 67 8.22 -0.65 -5.81
N ILE A 68 7.78 0.33 -6.59
CA ILE A 68 7.92 0.34 -8.04
C ILE A 68 8.71 1.58 -8.41
N LYS A 69 9.72 1.42 -9.23
CA LYS A 69 10.50 2.54 -9.76
C LYS A 69 9.63 3.39 -10.68
N ALA A 70 9.57 4.68 -10.41
CA ALA A 70 8.79 5.59 -11.23
C ALA A 70 9.44 5.75 -12.61
N PRO A 71 8.68 5.62 -13.71
CA PRO A 71 9.15 6.01 -15.02
C PRO A 71 9.68 7.45 -15.00
N GLY A 72 10.88 7.67 -15.56
CA GLY A 72 11.54 8.98 -15.50
C GLY A 72 12.21 9.33 -14.17
N GLY A 73 12.10 8.48 -13.14
CA GLY A 73 12.81 8.63 -11.85
C GLY A 73 12.21 9.63 -10.87
N ASP A 74 11.15 10.35 -11.23
CA ASP A 74 10.43 11.28 -10.34
C ASP A 74 9.08 10.70 -9.91
N ALA A 75 9.07 10.10 -8.72
CA ALA A 75 7.87 9.48 -8.17
C ALA A 75 6.78 10.48 -7.79
N ASN A 76 7.13 11.70 -7.44
CA ASN A 76 6.17 12.75 -7.10
C ASN A 76 5.43 13.21 -8.37
N ALA A 77 6.16 13.56 -9.42
CA ALA A 77 5.57 13.95 -10.70
C ALA A 77 4.72 12.81 -11.29
N PHE A 78 5.20 11.56 -11.21
CA PHE A 78 4.45 10.39 -11.65
C PHE A 78 3.17 10.19 -10.85
N SER A 79 3.21 10.34 -9.53
CA SER A 79 2.04 10.22 -8.65
C SER A 79 0.98 11.30 -8.95
N GLU A 80 1.41 12.54 -9.25
CA GLU A 80 0.46 13.60 -9.66
C GLU A 80 -0.17 13.35 -11.03
N LYS A 81 0.56 12.73 -11.98
CA LYS A 81 -0.03 12.27 -13.25
C LYS A 81 -1.06 11.17 -13.01
N ALA A 82 -0.72 10.17 -12.20
CA ALA A 82 -1.59 9.05 -11.86
C ALA A 82 -2.89 9.52 -11.17
N LYS A 83 -2.78 10.49 -10.26
CA LYS A 83 -3.90 11.08 -9.55
C LYS A 83 -4.94 11.73 -10.48
N LYS A 84 -4.51 12.33 -11.60
CA LYS A 84 -5.42 12.88 -12.62
C LYS A 84 -6.25 11.81 -13.34
N LYS A 85 -5.84 10.54 -13.21
CA LYS A 85 -6.53 9.36 -13.76
C LYS A 85 -7.16 8.49 -12.65
N ASP A 86 -7.44 9.09 -11.49
CA ASP A 86 -8.02 8.43 -10.30
C ASP A 86 -7.19 7.26 -9.74
N LEU A 87 -5.88 7.24 -10.02
CA LEU A 87 -4.96 6.26 -9.47
C LEU A 87 -4.09 6.91 -8.39
N LEU A 88 -4.34 6.55 -7.13
CA LEU A 88 -3.62 7.09 -5.98
C LEU A 88 -2.38 6.25 -5.66
N LEU A 89 -1.21 6.85 -5.82
CA LEU A 89 0.09 6.27 -5.53
C LEU A 89 0.75 7.03 -4.38
N VAL A 90 1.61 6.36 -3.63
CA VAL A 90 2.34 6.98 -2.52
C VAL A 90 3.81 7.10 -2.90
N PRO A 91 4.37 8.31 -3.07
CA PRO A 91 5.79 8.50 -3.32
C PRO A 91 6.65 7.89 -2.21
N GLY A 92 7.79 7.32 -2.58
CA GLY A 92 8.67 6.59 -1.70
C GLY A 92 9.58 7.45 -0.82
N ASP A 93 9.59 8.77 -1.01
CA ASP A 93 10.49 9.68 -0.30
C ASP A 93 10.33 9.58 1.22
N GLY A 94 9.08 9.52 1.72
CA GLY A 94 8.79 9.33 3.13
C GLY A 94 9.22 7.98 3.72
N PHE A 95 9.64 7.04 2.87
CA PHE A 95 10.13 5.70 3.22
C PHE A 95 11.62 5.52 2.92
N GLY A 96 12.34 6.61 2.59
CA GLY A 96 13.76 6.56 2.24
C GLY A 96 14.05 5.95 0.86
N CYS A 97 13.05 5.87 -0.02
CA CYS A 97 13.17 5.32 -1.38
C CYS A 97 12.79 6.38 -2.44
N PRO A 98 13.57 7.44 -2.61
CA PRO A 98 13.29 8.45 -3.64
C PRO A 98 13.32 7.81 -5.03
N GLY A 99 12.48 8.31 -5.93
CA GLY A 99 12.34 7.76 -7.29
C GLY A 99 11.48 6.50 -7.38
N TYR A 100 10.95 6.01 -6.26
CA TYR A 100 10.02 4.87 -6.21
C TYR A 100 8.66 5.34 -5.69
N PHE A 101 7.60 4.65 -6.09
CA PHE A 101 6.29 4.79 -5.48
C PHE A 101 5.81 3.47 -4.90
N ARG A 102 4.99 3.58 -3.87
CA ARG A 102 4.41 2.45 -3.17
C ARG A 102 2.95 2.28 -3.53
N ILE A 103 2.53 1.06 -3.81
CA ILE A 103 1.13 0.65 -3.88
C ILE A 103 0.87 -0.52 -2.96
N CYS A 104 -0.39 -0.72 -2.55
CA CYS A 104 -0.80 -1.90 -1.80
C CYS A 104 -1.64 -2.84 -2.68
N TYR A 105 -1.61 -4.13 -2.37
CA TYR A 105 -2.46 -5.14 -3.01
C TYR A 105 -3.52 -5.72 -2.06
N CYS A 106 -3.73 -5.09 -0.89
CA CYS A 106 -4.81 -5.41 0.04
C CYS A 106 -6.13 -4.70 -0.36
N VAL A 107 -6.49 -4.81 -1.62
CA VAL A 107 -7.71 -4.26 -2.22
C VAL A 107 -8.49 -5.36 -2.92
N SER A 108 -9.70 -5.08 -3.41
CA SER A 108 -10.44 -6.09 -4.17
C SER A 108 -9.72 -6.42 -5.49
N TYR A 109 -9.82 -7.67 -5.92
CA TYR A 109 -9.24 -8.11 -7.20
C TYR A 109 -9.78 -7.29 -8.38
N GLU A 110 -11.06 -6.94 -8.33
CA GLU A 110 -11.70 -6.09 -9.34
C GLU A 110 -11.04 -4.70 -9.44
N MET A 111 -10.69 -4.09 -8.30
CA MET A 111 -9.99 -2.80 -8.28
C MET A 111 -8.62 -2.92 -8.94
N ILE A 112 -7.90 -4.02 -8.70
CA ILE A 112 -6.64 -4.29 -9.38
C ILE A 112 -6.85 -4.35 -10.89
N GLN A 113 -7.82 -5.14 -11.37
CA GLN A 113 -8.09 -5.28 -12.80
C GLN A 113 -8.45 -3.94 -13.45
N LYS A 114 -9.21 -3.09 -12.77
CA LYS A 114 -9.56 -1.73 -13.24
C LYS A 114 -8.35 -0.78 -13.28
N SER A 115 -7.36 -0.98 -12.42
CA SER A 115 -6.16 -0.12 -12.38
C SER A 115 -5.15 -0.45 -13.49
N LEU A 116 -5.10 -1.68 -13.99
CA LEU A 116 -4.09 -2.10 -14.97
C LEU A 116 -4.10 -1.28 -16.27
N PRO A 117 -5.26 -0.96 -16.91
CA PRO A 117 -5.28 -0.09 -18.09
C PRO A 117 -4.73 1.31 -17.83
N VAL A 118 -4.93 1.83 -16.60
CA VAL A 118 -4.42 3.14 -16.20
C VAL A 118 -2.90 3.11 -16.09
N PHE A 119 -2.32 2.07 -15.47
CA PHE A 119 -0.88 1.87 -15.43
C PHE A 119 -0.27 1.77 -16.83
N LYS A 120 -0.92 1.03 -17.74
CA LYS A 120 -0.48 0.92 -19.12
C LYS A 120 -0.44 2.28 -19.82
N ALA A 121 -1.50 3.08 -19.71
CA ALA A 121 -1.55 4.41 -20.29
C ALA A 121 -0.50 5.37 -19.70
N LEU A 122 -0.15 5.21 -18.42
CA LEU A 122 0.83 6.06 -17.74
C LEU A 122 2.29 5.76 -18.14
N ILE A 123 2.61 4.54 -18.53
CA ILE A 123 3.97 4.17 -18.94
C ILE A 123 4.22 4.50 -20.44
N GLU A 124 3.15 4.61 -21.22
CA GLU A 124 3.21 4.96 -22.64
C GLU A 124 3.27 6.50 -22.89
N GLU A 125 3.01 7.34 -21.87
CA GLU A 125 3.11 8.81 -21.88
C GLU A 125 4.55 9.30 -21.57
#